data_aed3e3f8ce9d3a6b9eee1c5a86882a66
#
_entry.id   aed3e3f8ce9d3a6b9eee1c5a86882a66
#
_cell.length_a   1.000
_cell.length_b   1.000
_cell.length_c   1.000
_cell.angle_alpha   90.00
_cell.angle_beta   90.00
_cell.angle_gamma   90.00
#
_symmetry.space_group_name_H-M   'P 1'
#
loop_
_entity.id
_entity.type
_entity.pdbx_description
1 polymer ?
#
loop_
_entity_poly.entity_id
_entity_poly.type
_entity_poly.pdbx_seq_one_letter_code
_entity_poly.pdbx_strand_id
1 'polypeptide(L)'
;MLLAGGQGSRLGILTSDVAKPAIPYGGKYRIIDFPLSNCTNSGIDVVGVLTQYRPLLLNAYIGSGSPWDLDLAHGGVYVLPPYVTGKSGEWYSGTANAIYQNIQFIEQFNTDYVLILSGDHIYKMDYNKMLQFHIQNNADCTIAVREVPWEEASRFGIMNTNEDNSISEFEEKPAHPKSNKASMGVYIFTWEKLRQYLVADAEDPNSANDFGKNIIPKMLGDEQRMFAYDFKGYWKDVGTIESLWEANMDLLTLPMPIDLYDTKWRIYGRNPGLAPHFIAEGASVRNSLITEGCEVFGNVDHSVIFSGVTIREGATVKDSVVMPGAVIERGAQVQRAIISEDAVIGAGATVGEATGNIAVVGTGVRLAAGGEVKAGEQYAGQ
;
A
#
# COMPACT_ATOMS: atom_id res chain seq x y z
N MET A 1 9.60 -10.74 -4.36
CA MET A 1 9.86 -10.40 -2.95
C MET A 1 9.09 -9.11 -2.65
N LEU A 2 8.20 -9.13 -1.69
CA LEU A 2 7.30 -8.03 -1.35
C LEU A 2 7.69 -7.43 0.02
N LEU A 3 8.19 -6.20 0.02
CA LEU A 3 8.63 -5.49 1.22
C LEU A 3 7.41 -4.92 1.96
N ALA A 4 7.04 -5.51 3.08
CA ALA A 4 5.85 -5.18 3.87
C ALA A 4 6.17 -4.85 5.34
N GLY A 5 7.43 -4.54 5.65
CA GLY A 5 7.95 -4.35 7.02
C GLY A 5 8.04 -2.90 7.52
N GLY A 6 7.63 -1.91 6.73
CA GLY A 6 7.75 -0.49 7.09
C GLY A 6 6.80 -0.06 8.21
N GLN A 7 7.25 0.86 9.09
CA GLN A 7 6.46 1.38 10.22
C GLN A 7 5.26 2.24 9.81
N GLY A 8 5.34 2.96 8.68
CA GLY A 8 4.25 3.83 8.22
C GLY A 8 3.96 5.03 9.13
N SER A 9 4.94 5.52 9.89
CA SER A 9 4.77 6.54 10.95
C SER A 9 4.04 7.82 10.53
N ARG A 10 4.09 8.19 9.24
CA ARG A 10 3.38 9.36 8.69
C ARG A 10 1.85 9.21 8.64
N LEU A 11 1.33 8.00 8.84
CA LEU A 11 -0.11 7.70 8.94
C LEU A 11 -0.64 7.83 10.38
N GLY A 12 0.22 8.21 11.33
CA GLY A 12 -0.17 8.47 12.71
C GLY A 12 -0.89 7.29 13.36
N ILE A 13 -2.05 7.55 13.96
CA ILE A 13 -2.82 6.54 14.69
C ILE A 13 -3.33 5.38 13.81
N LEU A 14 -3.41 5.55 12.50
CA LEU A 14 -3.81 4.49 11.58
C LEU A 14 -2.83 3.32 11.54
N THR A 15 -1.57 3.54 11.94
CA THR A 15 -0.51 2.52 11.99
C THR A 15 0.00 2.25 13.40
N SER A 16 -0.72 2.68 14.44
CA SER A 16 -0.34 2.40 15.84
C SER A 16 -0.27 0.90 16.14
N ASP A 17 -1.20 0.13 15.58
CA ASP A 17 -1.36 -1.29 15.89
C ASP A 17 -1.26 -2.21 14.67
N VAL A 18 -1.21 -1.65 13.45
CA VAL A 18 -1.16 -2.41 12.21
C VAL A 18 -0.01 -1.95 11.30
N ALA A 19 0.54 -2.87 10.51
CA ALA A 19 1.47 -2.53 9.45
C ALA A 19 0.74 -1.78 8.32
N LYS A 20 1.38 -0.78 7.68
CA LYS A 20 0.80 0.01 6.58
C LYS A 20 0.14 -0.86 5.48
N PRO A 21 0.73 -1.98 5.01
CA PRO A 21 0.09 -2.82 3.99
C PRO A 21 -1.24 -3.44 4.41
N ALA A 22 -1.54 -3.51 5.71
CA ALA A 22 -2.79 -4.05 6.23
C ALA A 22 -3.91 -3.01 6.35
N ILE A 23 -3.66 -1.73 6.06
CA ILE A 23 -4.67 -0.67 6.13
C ILE A 23 -5.76 -0.90 5.06
N PRO A 24 -7.05 -0.73 5.41
CA PRO A 24 -8.16 -0.81 4.47
C PRO A 24 -8.11 0.26 3.38
N TYR A 25 -8.46 -0.12 2.14
CA TYR A 25 -8.54 0.76 0.99
C TYR A 25 -9.67 0.36 0.04
N GLY A 26 -10.34 1.35 -0.56
CA GLY A 26 -11.28 1.15 -1.66
C GLY A 26 -12.58 0.43 -1.29
N GLY A 27 -13.00 0.52 -0.04
CA GLY A 27 -14.25 -0.03 0.49
C GLY A 27 -14.17 -1.51 0.84
N LYS A 28 -13.30 -2.29 0.20
CA LYS A 28 -13.28 -3.76 0.31
C LYS A 28 -11.89 -4.34 0.56
N TYR A 29 -10.84 -3.69 0.08
CA TYR A 29 -9.48 -4.22 0.03
C TYR A 29 -8.62 -3.70 1.18
N ARG A 30 -7.40 -4.28 1.28
CA ARG A 30 -6.27 -3.70 1.99
C ARG A 30 -5.19 -3.33 0.98
N ILE A 31 -4.26 -2.47 1.35
CA ILE A 31 -3.19 -2.01 0.44
C ILE A 31 -2.42 -3.20 -0.15
N ILE A 32 -2.12 -4.22 0.65
CA ILE A 32 -1.39 -5.44 0.25
C ILE A 32 -2.09 -6.24 -0.86
N ASP A 33 -3.42 -6.10 -1.02
CA ASP A 33 -4.18 -6.83 -2.02
C ASP A 33 -3.77 -6.46 -3.46
N PHE A 34 -3.31 -5.23 -3.66
CA PHE A 34 -2.91 -4.73 -4.97
C PHE A 34 -1.64 -5.41 -5.49
N PRO A 35 -0.50 -5.37 -4.78
CA PRO A 35 0.71 -6.06 -5.24
C PRO A 35 0.54 -7.60 -5.29
N LEU A 36 -0.20 -8.23 -4.37
CA LEU A 36 -0.47 -9.66 -4.44
C LEU A 36 -1.34 -10.01 -5.66
N SER A 37 -2.40 -9.25 -5.94
CA SER A 37 -3.22 -9.43 -7.14
C SER A 37 -2.45 -9.19 -8.42
N ASN A 38 -1.57 -8.19 -8.45
CA ASN A 38 -0.70 -7.95 -9.59
C ASN A 38 0.25 -9.13 -9.84
N CYS A 39 0.80 -9.76 -8.77
CA CYS A 39 1.61 -10.98 -8.89
C CYS A 39 0.82 -12.09 -9.58
N THR A 40 -0.36 -12.44 -9.05
CA THR A 40 -1.22 -13.49 -9.61
C THR A 40 -1.62 -13.19 -11.06
N ASN A 41 -2.09 -11.98 -11.33
CA ASN A 41 -2.47 -11.57 -12.69
C ASN A 41 -1.29 -11.55 -13.68
N SER A 42 -0.05 -11.41 -13.19
CA SER A 42 1.17 -11.46 -13.99
C SER A 42 1.75 -12.88 -14.11
N GLY A 43 1.10 -13.91 -13.55
CA GLY A 43 1.59 -15.29 -13.58
C GLY A 43 2.80 -15.53 -12.67
N ILE A 44 2.95 -14.73 -11.60
CA ILE A 44 3.98 -14.93 -10.57
C ILE A 44 3.37 -15.77 -9.45
N ASP A 45 3.87 -16.97 -9.30
CA ASP A 45 3.36 -18.01 -8.41
C ASP A 45 4.19 -18.23 -7.13
N VAL A 46 5.31 -17.55 -6.98
CA VAL A 46 6.13 -17.57 -5.76
C VAL A 46 6.30 -16.16 -5.22
N VAL A 47 5.73 -15.88 -4.05
CA VAL A 47 5.78 -14.56 -3.44
C VAL A 47 6.27 -14.64 -1.99
N GLY A 48 7.48 -14.12 -1.71
CA GLY A 48 7.98 -13.93 -0.35
C GLY A 48 7.56 -12.56 0.17
N VAL A 49 6.78 -12.50 1.25
CA VAL A 49 6.33 -11.26 1.90
C VAL A 49 7.17 -11.02 3.15
N LEU A 50 8.02 -9.99 3.10
CA LEU A 50 8.93 -9.65 4.20
C LEU A 50 8.20 -8.75 5.20
N THR A 51 7.88 -9.29 6.37
CA THR A 51 7.15 -8.60 7.43
C THR A 51 8.04 -8.35 8.64
N GLN A 52 7.88 -7.25 9.33
CA GLN A 52 8.68 -6.92 10.50
C GLN A 52 7.90 -6.13 11.55
N TYR A 53 7.39 -4.95 11.18
CA TYR A 53 6.67 -4.08 12.10
C TYR A 53 5.19 -4.49 12.21
N ARG A 54 4.68 -4.65 13.45
CA ARG A 54 3.28 -5.04 13.74
C ARG A 54 2.75 -6.18 12.83
N PRO A 55 3.45 -7.31 12.72
CA PRO A 55 3.17 -8.30 11.67
C PRO A 55 1.91 -9.12 11.91
N LEU A 56 1.38 -9.19 13.14
CA LEU A 56 0.35 -10.16 13.53
C LEU A 56 -0.90 -10.09 12.63
N LEU A 57 -1.49 -8.91 12.48
CA LEU A 57 -2.71 -8.74 11.69
C LEU A 57 -2.44 -8.92 10.19
N LEU A 58 -1.29 -8.43 9.69
CA LEU A 58 -0.90 -8.61 8.30
C LEU A 58 -0.68 -10.09 7.97
N ASN A 59 0.06 -10.82 8.81
CA ASN A 59 0.31 -12.25 8.63
C ASN A 59 -0.98 -13.06 8.70
N ALA A 60 -1.86 -12.75 9.66
CA ALA A 60 -3.18 -13.37 9.77
C ALA A 60 -4.07 -13.06 8.53
N TYR A 61 -3.96 -11.84 7.99
CA TYR A 61 -4.69 -11.44 6.78
C TYR A 61 -4.17 -12.19 5.54
N ILE A 62 -2.86 -12.31 5.35
CA ILE A 62 -2.27 -13.06 4.24
C ILE A 62 -2.65 -14.56 4.34
N GLY A 63 -2.47 -15.15 5.53
CA GLY A 63 -2.78 -16.57 5.75
C GLY A 63 -2.05 -17.48 4.78
N SER A 64 -2.77 -18.40 4.14
CA SER A 64 -2.23 -19.30 3.11
C SER A 64 -2.10 -18.67 1.72
N GLY A 65 -2.62 -17.47 1.49
CA GLY A 65 -2.65 -16.86 0.15
C GLY A 65 -3.86 -17.20 -0.72
N SER A 66 -4.79 -18.02 -0.21
CA SER A 66 -5.95 -18.49 -0.96
C SER A 66 -6.81 -17.38 -1.61
N PRO A 67 -7.03 -16.20 -0.99
CA PRO A 67 -7.78 -15.14 -1.65
C PRO A 67 -7.18 -14.65 -2.97
N TRP A 68 -5.85 -14.78 -3.14
CA TRP A 68 -5.11 -14.36 -4.34
C TRP A 68 -4.69 -15.53 -5.24
N ASP A 69 -5.21 -16.74 -5.02
CA ASP A 69 -4.78 -17.95 -5.73
C ASP A 69 -3.26 -18.23 -5.57
N LEU A 70 -2.73 -17.95 -4.37
CA LEU A 70 -1.33 -18.13 -3.99
C LEU A 70 -1.16 -19.19 -2.88
N ASP A 71 -2.06 -20.20 -2.81
CA ASP A 71 -1.98 -21.35 -1.92
C ASP A 71 -1.58 -22.63 -2.68
N LEU A 72 -0.59 -22.50 -3.56
CA LEU A 72 -0.18 -23.54 -4.50
C LEU A 72 0.61 -24.66 -3.81
N ALA A 73 0.52 -25.89 -4.33
CA ALA A 73 1.30 -27.03 -3.85
C ALA A 73 2.82 -26.87 -4.08
N HIS A 74 3.17 -26.18 -5.17
CA HIS A 74 4.55 -25.78 -5.48
C HIS A 74 4.55 -24.28 -5.78
N GLY A 75 5.11 -23.47 -4.89
CA GLY A 75 5.01 -22.03 -4.92
C GLY A 75 4.06 -21.49 -3.84
N GLY A 76 3.37 -20.38 -4.15
CA GLY A 76 2.45 -19.70 -3.25
C GLY A 76 3.06 -18.51 -2.51
N VAL A 77 2.34 -18.00 -1.52
CA VAL A 77 2.81 -16.91 -0.67
C VAL A 77 3.51 -17.44 0.58
N TYR A 78 4.67 -16.88 0.87
CA TYR A 78 5.46 -17.17 2.07
C TYR A 78 5.63 -15.91 2.89
N VAL A 79 5.26 -15.94 4.15
CA VAL A 79 5.54 -14.84 5.09
C VAL A 79 6.92 -15.04 5.68
N LEU A 80 7.80 -14.08 5.48
CA LEU A 80 9.21 -14.11 5.83
C LEU A 80 9.50 -13.04 6.90
N PRO A 81 9.34 -13.34 8.18
CA PRO A 81 9.80 -12.46 9.26
C PRO A 81 11.31 -12.56 9.45
N PRO A 82 11.95 -11.57 10.10
CA PRO A 82 13.31 -11.72 10.57
C PRO A 82 13.46 -12.96 11.46
N TYR A 83 14.59 -13.66 11.36
CA TYR A 83 14.81 -14.88 12.13
C TYR A 83 16.22 -14.92 12.74
N VAL A 84 16.40 -15.81 13.71
CA VAL A 84 17.68 -15.98 14.41
C VAL A 84 18.57 -16.93 13.63
N THR A 85 19.77 -16.44 13.27
CA THR A 85 20.84 -17.27 12.74
C THR A 85 21.94 -17.44 13.79
N GLY A 86 22.11 -18.64 14.32
CA GLY A 86 23.10 -18.89 15.37
C GLY A 86 22.68 -18.36 16.75
N LYS A 87 23.49 -17.47 17.36
CA LYS A 87 23.25 -16.95 18.72
C LYS A 87 22.59 -15.56 18.75
N SER A 88 22.48 -14.86 17.62
CA SER A 88 21.88 -13.53 17.51
C SER A 88 20.81 -13.51 16.43
N GLY A 89 19.66 -12.88 16.72
CA GLY A 89 18.66 -12.52 15.74
C GLY A 89 18.79 -11.04 15.40
N GLU A 90 18.72 -10.70 14.14
CA GLU A 90 18.79 -9.33 13.69
C GLU A 90 17.51 -8.95 12.96
N TRP A 91 16.97 -7.78 13.31
CA TRP A 91 15.90 -7.17 12.55
C TRP A 91 16.41 -6.79 11.15
N TYR A 92 15.53 -6.70 10.18
CA TYR A 92 15.89 -6.12 8.89
C TYR A 92 16.33 -4.67 9.10
N SER A 93 17.62 -4.39 8.88
CA SER A 93 18.19 -3.05 9.07
C SER A 93 17.85 -2.08 7.94
N GLY A 94 17.39 -2.62 6.79
CA GLY A 94 17.00 -1.85 5.62
C GLY A 94 16.34 -2.73 4.58
N THR A 95 15.92 -2.12 3.48
CA THR A 95 15.20 -2.82 2.40
C THR A 95 16.08 -3.84 1.68
N ALA A 96 17.37 -3.55 1.47
CA ALA A 96 18.34 -4.47 0.87
C ALA A 96 18.70 -5.61 1.84
N ASN A 97 18.88 -5.31 3.13
CA ASN A 97 19.14 -6.32 4.15
C ASN A 97 18.00 -7.33 4.28
N ALA A 98 16.75 -6.88 4.13
CA ALA A 98 15.60 -7.79 4.15
C ALA A 98 15.69 -8.85 3.03
N ILE A 99 16.13 -8.47 1.85
CA ILE A 99 16.34 -9.41 0.75
C ILE A 99 17.59 -10.28 1.02
N TYR A 100 18.69 -9.68 1.50
CA TYR A 100 19.93 -10.40 1.84
C TYR A 100 19.68 -11.53 2.82
N GLN A 101 18.97 -11.29 3.91
CA GLN A 101 18.66 -12.33 4.91
C GLN A 101 17.81 -13.48 4.32
N ASN A 102 17.15 -13.27 3.18
CA ASN A 102 16.30 -14.24 2.52
C ASN A 102 16.88 -14.78 1.18
N ILE A 103 18.18 -14.64 0.95
CA ILE A 103 18.85 -15.19 -0.25
C ILE A 103 18.58 -16.70 -0.38
N GLN A 104 18.68 -17.47 0.70
CA GLN A 104 18.42 -18.90 0.68
C GLN A 104 16.99 -19.25 0.27
N PHE A 105 16.00 -18.41 0.60
CA PHE A 105 14.64 -18.60 0.13
C PHE A 105 14.54 -18.42 -1.39
N ILE A 106 15.18 -17.40 -1.95
CA ILE A 106 15.18 -17.16 -3.41
C ILE A 106 15.89 -18.29 -4.16
N GLU A 107 17.03 -18.75 -3.65
CA GLU A 107 17.86 -19.81 -4.28
C GLU A 107 17.14 -21.17 -4.37
N GLN A 108 16.14 -21.44 -3.51
CA GLN A 108 15.32 -22.67 -3.59
C GLN A 108 14.54 -22.80 -4.90
N PHE A 109 14.25 -21.69 -5.56
CA PHE A 109 13.43 -21.65 -6.78
C PHE A 109 14.26 -21.57 -8.06
N ASN A 110 15.59 -21.53 -7.97
CA ASN A 110 16.52 -21.48 -9.11
C ASN A 110 16.06 -20.50 -10.22
N THR A 111 15.80 -19.25 -9.81
CA THR A 111 15.26 -18.20 -10.70
C THR A 111 16.37 -17.34 -11.30
N ASP A 112 16.17 -16.90 -12.57
CA ASP A 112 17.07 -15.98 -13.24
C ASP A 112 16.79 -14.51 -12.86
N TYR A 113 15.55 -14.21 -12.48
CA TYR A 113 15.07 -12.85 -12.21
C TYR A 113 14.33 -12.77 -10.88
N VAL A 114 14.50 -11.68 -10.18
CA VAL A 114 13.77 -11.38 -8.94
C VAL A 114 13.06 -10.04 -9.07
N LEU A 115 11.74 -10.07 -8.83
CA LEU A 115 10.91 -8.89 -8.71
C LEU A 115 10.88 -8.45 -7.24
N ILE A 116 11.26 -7.19 -6.98
CA ILE A 116 11.17 -6.55 -5.66
C ILE A 116 10.04 -5.54 -5.70
N LEU A 117 9.12 -5.63 -4.74
CA LEU A 117 7.92 -4.81 -4.66
C LEU A 117 7.84 -4.08 -3.33
N SER A 118 7.43 -2.81 -3.35
CA SER A 118 6.90 -2.13 -2.18
C SER A 118 5.47 -2.58 -1.93
N GLY A 119 5.15 -2.96 -0.68
CA GLY A 119 3.83 -3.48 -0.28
C GLY A 119 2.83 -2.40 0.14
N ASP A 120 3.09 -1.14 -0.17
CA ASP A 120 2.40 0.00 0.42
C ASP A 120 1.87 1.04 -0.59
N HIS A 121 1.76 0.64 -1.87
CA HIS A 121 1.25 1.48 -2.95
C HIS A 121 0.00 0.89 -3.61
N ILE A 122 -0.83 1.77 -4.19
CA ILE A 122 -2.05 1.42 -4.91
C ILE A 122 -1.82 1.58 -6.42
N TYR A 123 -1.88 0.48 -7.17
CA TYR A 123 -1.72 0.46 -8.62
C TYR A 123 -2.14 -0.89 -9.21
N LYS A 124 -2.42 -0.93 -10.52
CA LYS A 124 -2.63 -2.16 -11.31
C LYS A 124 -1.53 -2.23 -12.35
N MET A 125 -0.68 -3.26 -12.33
CA MET A 125 0.47 -3.40 -13.21
C MET A 125 0.72 -4.84 -13.61
N ASP A 126 0.94 -5.04 -14.90
CA ASP A 126 1.41 -6.30 -15.47
C ASP A 126 2.94 -6.36 -15.39
N TYR A 127 3.43 -7.11 -14.39
CA TYR A 127 4.88 -7.27 -14.18
C TYR A 127 5.55 -8.07 -15.28
N ASN A 128 4.80 -8.92 -16.01
CA ASN A 128 5.35 -9.67 -17.14
C ASN A 128 5.80 -8.72 -18.28
N LYS A 129 5.03 -7.65 -18.54
CA LYS A 129 5.47 -6.63 -19.52
C LYS A 129 6.78 -5.96 -19.13
N MET A 130 6.95 -5.66 -17.85
CA MET A 130 8.20 -5.11 -17.33
C MET A 130 9.33 -6.13 -17.41
N LEU A 131 9.07 -7.42 -17.14
CA LEU A 131 10.06 -8.48 -17.32
C LEU A 131 10.48 -8.64 -18.78
N GLN A 132 9.55 -8.63 -19.72
CA GLN A 132 9.88 -8.67 -21.15
C GLN A 132 10.76 -7.47 -21.57
N PHE A 133 10.47 -6.27 -21.07
CA PHE A 133 11.31 -5.10 -21.26
C PHE A 133 12.71 -5.29 -20.69
N HIS A 134 12.82 -5.83 -19.47
CA HIS A 134 14.10 -6.16 -18.82
C HIS A 134 14.95 -7.11 -19.68
N ILE A 135 14.34 -8.19 -20.16
CA ILE A 135 15.01 -9.21 -20.99
C ILE A 135 15.45 -8.61 -22.33
N GLN A 136 14.57 -7.85 -23.02
CA GLN A 136 14.88 -7.24 -24.33
C GLN A 136 16.06 -6.27 -24.27
N ASN A 137 16.25 -5.58 -23.13
CA ASN A 137 17.38 -4.67 -22.93
C ASN A 137 18.61 -5.37 -22.32
N ASN A 138 18.57 -6.70 -22.10
CA ASN A 138 19.59 -7.42 -21.35
C ASN A 138 19.96 -6.69 -20.05
N ALA A 139 18.97 -6.17 -19.32
CA ALA A 139 19.19 -5.33 -18.16
C ALA A 139 19.73 -6.13 -16.97
N ASP A 140 20.55 -5.48 -16.14
CA ASP A 140 20.94 -6.00 -14.84
C ASP A 140 19.94 -5.55 -13.75
N CYS A 141 19.35 -4.34 -13.98
CA CYS A 141 18.26 -3.80 -13.15
C CYS A 141 17.27 -3.03 -14.03
N THR A 142 15.98 -3.22 -13.80
CA THR A 142 14.91 -2.38 -14.36
C THR A 142 14.08 -1.81 -13.23
N ILE A 143 13.84 -0.51 -13.25
CA ILE A 143 13.08 0.23 -12.24
C ILE A 143 11.82 0.77 -12.87
N ALA A 144 10.65 0.43 -12.31
CA ALA A 144 9.41 1.07 -12.74
C ALA A 144 9.37 2.52 -12.25
N VAL A 145 9.06 3.43 -13.18
CA VAL A 145 9.00 4.87 -12.92
C VAL A 145 7.65 5.44 -13.33
N ARG A 146 7.23 6.48 -12.62
CA ARG A 146 6.06 7.28 -12.92
C ARG A 146 6.41 8.76 -12.86
N GLU A 147 5.95 9.53 -13.85
CA GLU A 147 5.99 10.99 -13.73
C GLU A 147 5.01 11.46 -12.67
N VAL A 148 5.50 12.23 -11.72
CA VAL A 148 4.73 12.84 -10.62
C VAL A 148 4.73 14.36 -10.76
N PRO A 149 3.79 15.07 -10.10
CA PRO A 149 3.88 16.52 -9.96
C PRO A 149 5.23 16.95 -9.38
N TRP A 150 5.81 18.04 -9.88
CA TRP A 150 7.14 18.49 -9.45
C TRP A 150 7.22 18.77 -7.95
N GLU A 151 6.11 19.22 -7.35
CA GLU A 151 5.98 19.50 -5.93
C GLU A 151 6.14 18.24 -5.06
N GLU A 152 5.83 17.07 -5.63
CA GLU A 152 5.92 15.79 -4.95
C GLU A 152 7.25 15.06 -5.21
N ALA A 153 8.00 15.46 -6.23
CA ALA A 153 9.18 14.73 -6.69
C ALA A 153 10.24 14.52 -5.59
N SER A 154 10.43 15.51 -4.70
CA SER A 154 11.37 15.42 -3.57
C SER A 154 11.04 14.31 -2.54
N ARG A 155 9.88 13.69 -2.63
CA ARG A 155 9.45 12.60 -1.71
C ARG A 155 9.97 11.23 -2.14
N PHE A 156 10.42 11.09 -3.39
CA PHE A 156 10.75 9.83 -4.04
C PHE A 156 12.21 9.75 -4.49
N GLY A 157 12.67 8.55 -4.79
CA GLY A 157 13.86 8.36 -5.59
C GLY A 157 13.61 8.82 -7.03
N ILE A 158 14.41 9.74 -7.51
CA ILE A 158 14.23 10.39 -8.82
C ILE A 158 15.28 9.89 -9.80
N MET A 159 14.84 9.62 -11.03
CA MET A 159 15.70 9.14 -12.11
C MET A 159 15.79 10.13 -13.25
N ASN A 160 17.03 10.33 -13.73
CA ASN A 160 17.30 10.90 -15.03
C ASN A 160 17.61 9.77 -16.01
N THR A 161 17.01 9.83 -17.20
CA THR A 161 17.13 8.80 -18.23
C THR A 161 17.61 9.38 -19.54
N ASN A 162 18.35 8.59 -20.31
CA ASN A 162 18.66 8.85 -21.70
C ASN A 162 17.43 8.55 -22.59
N GLU A 163 17.53 8.82 -23.91
CA GLU A 163 16.46 8.61 -24.89
C GLU A 163 16.06 7.12 -25.01
N ASP A 164 16.98 6.21 -24.75
CA ASP A 164 16.77 4.75 -24.77
C ASP A 164 16.21 4.19 -23.45
N ASN A 165 15.82 5.07 -22.51
CA ASN A 165 15.41 4.75 -21.14
C ASN A 165 16.51 4.15 -20.26
N SER A 166 17.78 4.12 -20.67
CA SER A 166 18.86 3.80 -19.73
C SER A 166 18.95 4.88 -18.66
N ILE A 167 19.21 4.47 -17.41
CA ILE A 167 19.29 5.38 -16.26
C ILE A 167 20.68 6.01 -16.24
N SER A 168 20.75 7.33 -16.33
CA SER A 168 22.00 8.09 -16.28
C SER A 168 22.32 8.61 -14.87
N GLU A 169 21.30 8.85 -14.04
CA GLU A 169 21.46 9.36 -12.68
C GLU A 169 20.28 8.92 -11.82
N PHE A 170 20.56 8.65 -10.53
CA PHE A 170 19.56 8.36 -9.50
C PHE A 170 19.84 9.21 -8.27
N GLU A 171 18.80 9.86 -7.74
CA GLU A 171 18.87 10.68 -6.53
C GLU A 171 17.78 10.27 -5.55
N GLU A 172 18.15 9.79 -4.36
CA GLU A 172 17.18 9.42 -3.33
C GLU A 172 16.66 10.66 -2.58
N LYS A 173 15.42 11.00 -2.78
CA LYS A 173 14.70 12.13 -2.16
C LYS A 173 15.46 13.46 -2.24
N PRO A 174 15.80 13.91 -3.44
CA PRO A 174 16.58 15.14 -3.62
C PRO A 174 15.77 16.37 -3.18
N ALA A 175 16.44 17.34 -2.54
CA ALA A 175 15.81 18.60 -2.18
C ALA A 175 15.44 19.45 -3.43
N HIS A 176 16.21 19.29 -4.50
CA HIS A 176 16.02 19.97 -5.78
C HIS A 176 16.08 18.95 -6.92
N PRO A 177 14.98 18.25 -7.22
CA PRO A 177 14.96 17.19 -8.22
C PRO A 177 15.23 17.76 -9.63
N LYS A 178 16.07 17.07 -10.42
CA LYS A 178 16.35 17.40 -11.82
C LYS A 178 15.34 16.82 -12.80
N SER A 179 14.54 15.85 -12.34
CA SER A 179 13.48 15.16 -13.09
C SER A 179 12.28 14.92 -12.16
N ASN A 180 11.14 14.62 -12.75
CA ASN A 180 9.95 14.19 -12.03
C ASN A 180 9.60 12.71 -12.25
N LYS A 181 10.54 11.93 -12.82
CA LYS A 181 10.42 10.47 -12.95
C LYS A 181 10.73 9.81 -11.61
N ALA A 182 9.68 9.54 -10.84
CA ALA A 182 9.76 8.93 -9.52
C ALA A 182 9.81 7.40 -9.59
N SER A 183 10.68 6.79 -8.79
CA SER A 183 10.68 5.35 -8.55
C SER A 183 9.38 4.91 -7.89
N MET A 184 8.77 3.88 -8.44
CA MET A 184 7.58 3.26 -7.85
C MET A 184 7.91 2.23 -6.75
N GLY A 185 9.20 2.01 -6.43
CA GLY A 185 9.57 0.92 -5.53
C GLY A 185 9.29 -0.47 -6.11
N VAL A 186 9.27 -0.58 -7.43
CA VAL A 186 9.07 -1.82 -8.19
C VAL A 186 10.31 -2.05 -9.04
N TYR A 187 11.06 -3.11 -8.75
CA TYR A 187 12.34 -3.40 -9.39
C TYR A 187 12.36 -4.83 -9.94
N ILE A 188 12.92 -5.04 -11.12
CA ILE A 188 13.33 -6.35 -11.62
C ILE A 188 14.85 -6.37 -11.70
N PHE A 189 15.45 -7.38 -11.10
CA PHE A 189 16.89 -7.61 -11.15
C PHE A 189 17.20 -8.96 -11.78
N THR A 190 18.26 -9.03 -12.55
CA THR A 190 18.95 -10.29 -12.83
C THR A 190 19.52 -10.82 -11.53
N TRP A 191 19.09 -12.04 -11.10
CA TRP A 191 19.36 -12.55 -9.76
C TRP A 191 20.83 -12.63 -9.41
N GLU A 192 21.65 -13.17 -10.33
CA GLU A 192 23.09 -13.29 -10.11
C GLU A 192 23.73 -11.94 -9.76
N LYS A 193 23.31 -10.87 -10.46
CA LYS A 193 23.80 -9.52 -10.20
C LYS A 193 23.34 -9.01 -8.84
N LEU A 194 22.03 -9.04 -8.58
CA LEU A 194 21.50 -8.56 -7.30
C LEU A 194 22.18 -9.27 -6.12
N ARG A 195 22.36 -10.60 -6.19
CA ARG A 195 23.01 -11.39 -5.15
C ARG A 195 24.41 -10.87 -4.83
N GLN A 196 25.22 -10.58 -5.86
CA GLN A 196 26.57 -10.05 -5.67
C GLN A 196 26.56 -8.72 -4.89
N TYR A 197 25.66 -7.80 -5.27
CA TYR A 197 25.54 -6.50 -4.59
C TYR A 197 24.99 -6.62 -3.18
N LEU A 198 24.04 -7.51 -2.93
CA LEU A 198 23.49 -7.73 -1.58
C LEU A 198 24.55 -8.29 -0.61
N VAL A 199 25.39 -9.23 -1.06
CA VAL A 199 26.47 -9.80 -0.24
C VAL A 199 27.51 -8.72 0.05
N ALA A 200 27.95 -7.97 -0.95
CA ALA A 200 28.93 -6.89 -0.76
C ALA A 200 28.40 -5.77 0.14
N ASP A 201 27.11 -5.41 0.02
CA ASP A 201 26.45 -4.39 0.84
C ASP A 201 26.33 -4.82 2.31
N ALA A 202 26.05 -6.10 2.56
CA ALA A 202 25.94 -6.65 3.90
C ALA A 202 27.29 -6.69 4.64
N GLU A 203 28.42 -6.73 3.92
CA GLU A 203 29.78 -6.70 4.46
C GLU A 203 30.28 -5.26 4.71
N ASP A 204 29.62 -4.24 4.18
CA ASP A 204 29.97 -2.83 4.38
C ASP A 204 29.37 -2.29 5.68
N PRO A 205 30.17 -2.01 6.72
CA PRO A 205 29.68 -1.49 7.99
C PRO A 205 29.13 -0.06 7.91
N ASN A 206 29.36 0.65 6.80
CA ASN A 206 28.87 2.00 6.58
C ASN A 206 27.57 2.00 5.74
N SER A 207 27.13 0.86 5.25
CA SER A 207 25.90 0.78 4.47
C SER A 207 24.66 1.03 5.33
N ALA A 208 23.68 1.74 4.78
CA ALA A 208 22.33 1.82 5.33
C ALA A 208 21.47 0.58 4.98
N ASN A 209 22.02 -0.35 4.21
CA ASN A 209 21.37 -1.57 3.73
C ASN A 209 20.06 -1.30 2.98
N ASP A 210 20.05 -0.28 2.15
CA ASP A 210 18.87 0.26 1.47
C ASP A 210 19.05 0.26 -0.05
N PHE A 211 18.00 -0.11 -0.81
CA PHE A 211 18.07 -0.12 -2.27
C PHE A 211 18.39 1.25 -2.85
N GLY A 212 17.67 2.30 -2.40
CA GLY A 212 17.81 3.65 -2.94
C GLY A 212 19.12 4.33 -2.52
N LYS A 213 19.62 4.05 -1.32
CA LYS A 213 20.82 4.69 -0.80
C LYS A 213 22.12 3.95 -1.14
N ASN A 214 22.07 2.64 -1.30
CA ASN A 214 23.28 1.81 -1.43
C ASN A 214 23.28 1.00 -2.74
N ILE A 215 22.33 0.08 -2.93
CA ILE A 215 22.38 -0.88 -4.04
C ILE A 215 22.29 -0.17 -5.41
N ILE A 216 21.25 0.65 -5.63
CA ILE A 216 21.02 1.33 -6.92
C ILE A 216 22.15 2.29 -7.27
N PRO A 217 22.60 3.20 -6.38
CA PRO A 217 23.74 4.06 -6.67
C PRO A 217 25.03 3.30 -6.93
N LYS A 218 25.29 2.21 -6.20
CA LYS A 218 26.47 1.37 -6.41
C LYS A 218 26.45 0.67 -7.77
N MET A 219 25.32 0.07 -8.14
CA MET A 219 25.15 -0.57 -9.46
C MET A 219 25.34 0.45 -10.59
N LEU A 220 24.80 1.66 -10.44
CA LEU A 220 24.94 2.74 -11.42
C LEU A 220 26.40 3.21 -11.53
N GLY A 221 27.09 3.37 -10.39
CA GLY A 221 28.51 3.74 -10.35
C GLY A 221 29.45 2.67 -10.96
N ASP A 222 29.04 1.41 -10.90
CA ASP A 222 29.74 0.28 -11.53
C ASP A 222 29.29 0.03 -12.99
N GLU A 223 28.60 1.01 -13.60
CA GLU A 223 28.15 0.99 -15.00
C GLU A 223 27.30 -0.23 -15.38
N GLN A 224 26.52 -0.76 -14.43
CA GLN A 224 25.59 -1.86 -14.73
C GLN A 224 24.46 -1.36 -15.67
N ARG A 225 23.92 -2.26 -16.49
CA ARG A 225 22.84 -1.95 -17.44
C ARG A 225 21.52 -1.75 -16.70
N MET A 226 21.22 -0.49 -16.40
CA MET A 226 20.04 -0.09 -15.63
C MET A 226 19.06 0.68 -16.50
N PHE A 227 17.79 0.30 -16.50
CA PHE A 227 16.74 0.90 -17.32
C PHE A 227 15.53 1.32 -16.50
N ALA A 228 14.89 2.40 -16.92
CA ALA A 228 13.62 2.86 -16.39
C ALA A 228 12.47 2.30 -17.24
N TYR A 229 11.52 1.62 -16.60
CA TYR A 229 10.28 1.18 -17.22
C TYR A 229 9.19 2.21 -16.95
N ASP A 230 8.75 2.92 -17.98
CA ASP A 230 7.82 4.04 -17.88
C ASP A 230 6.37 3.52 -17.71
N PHE A 231 5.87 3.50 -16.48
CA PHE A 231 4.53 3.06 -16.15
C PHE A 231 3.47 4.14 -16.41
N LYS A 232 2.43 3.84 -17.18
CA LYS A 232 1.39 4.80 -17.61
C LYS A 232 0.07 4.69 -16.80
N GLY A 233 -0.05 3.74 -15.88
CA GLY A 233 -1.27 3.52 -15.09
C GLY A 233 -1.40 4.46 -13.90
N TYR A 234 -2.53 4.34 -13.17
CA TYR A 234 -2.68 4.97 -11.86
C TYR A 234 -1.68 4.39 -10.86
N TRP A 235 -1.02 5.25 -10.12
CA TRP A 235 -0.13 4.90 -9.03
C TRP A 235 -0.23 5.95 -7.92
N LYS A 236 -0.42 5.51 -6.67
CA LYS A 236 -0.50 6.41 -5.51
C LYS A 236 0.27 5.80 -4.33
N ASP A 237 1.25 6.55 -3.79
CA ASP A 237 1.81 6.29 -2.47
C ASP A 237 0.83 6.81 -1.41
N VAL A 238 0.20 5.90 -0.69
CA VAL A 238 -0.74 6.21 0.39
C VAL A 238 -0.01 6.30 1.74
N GLY A 239 1.11 7.01 1.77
CA GLY A 239 2.01 7.12 2.92
C GLY A 239 1.67 8.22 3.93
N THR A 240 0.66 9.06 3.68
CA THR A 240 0.15 10.07 4.60
C THR A 240 -1.36 9.96 4.74
N ILE A 241 -1.93 10.55 5.80
CA ILE A 241 -3.38 10.57 6.03
C ILE A 241 -4.10 11.20 4.82
N GLU A 242 -3.59 12.32 4.33
CA GLU A 242 -4.15 13.03 3.17
C GLU A 242 -4.09 12.16 1.92
N SER A 243 -2.94 11.55 1.60
CA SER A 243 -2.80 10.72 0.40
C SER A 243 -3.67 9.45 0.46
N LEU A 244 -3.89 8.88 1.64
CA LEU A 244 -4.80 7.75 1.83
C LEU A 244 -6.27 8.17 1.63
N TRP A 245 -6.65 9.32 2.19
CA TRP A 245 -7.98 9.88 2.00
C TRP A 245 -8.23 10.22 0.52
N GLU A 246 -7.32 10.95 -0.12
CA GLU A 246 -7.40 11.31 -1.55
C GLU A 246 -7.52 10.07 -2.43
N ALA A 247 -6.68 9.05 -2.20
CA ALA A 247 -6.72 7.81 -2.99
C ALA A 247 -8.08 7.09 -2.91
N ASN A 248 -8.77 7.17 -1.75
CA ASN A 248 -10.14 6.67 -1.63
C ASN A 248 -11.14 7.58 -2.36
N MET A 249 -11.00 8.90 -2.28
CA MET A 249 -11.86 9.85 -2.99
C MET A 249 -11.68 9.77 -4.51
N ASP A 250 -10.49 9.46 -5.01
CA ASP A 250 -10.21 9.23 -6.44
C ASP A 250 -11.14 8.15 -7.03
N LEU A 251 -11.57 7.17 -6.24
CA LEU A 251 -12.51 6.12 -6.66
C LEU A 251 -13.93 6.62 -6.91
N LEU A 252 -14.25 7.82 -6.44
CA LEU A 252 -15.58 8.47 -6.62
C LEU A 252 -15.62 9.41 -7.83
N THR A 253 -14.50 9.56 -8.53
CA THR A 253 -14.43 10.36 -9.76
C THR A 253 -14.78 9.53 -11.00
N LEU A 254 -15.31 10.16 -12.04
CA LEU A 254 -15.64 9.49 -13.29
C LEU A 254 -14.96 10.20 -14.49
N PRO A 255 -14.23 9.44 -15.34
CA PRO A 255 -13.92 8.02 -15.22
C PRO A 255 -13.00 7.74 -14.00
N MET A 256 -13.17 6.55 -13.38
CA MET A 256 -12.30 6.15 -12.27
C MET A 256 -10.84 6.06 -12.74
N PRO A 257 -9.89 6.69 -12.05
CA PRO A 257 -8.47 6.64 -12.44
C PRO A 257 -7.86 5.23 -12.25
N ILE A 258 -8.43 4.43 -11.35
CA ILE A 258 -8.16 3.00 -11.20
C ILE A 258 -9.49 2.24 -11.24
N ASP A 259 -9.71 1.44 -12.29
CA ASP A 259 -10.95 0.69 -12.47
C ASP A 259 -10.93 -0.58 -11.61
N LEU A 260 -11.70 -0.58 -10.51
CA LEU A 260 -11.87 -1.74 -9.62
C LEU A 260 -12.89 -2.76 -10.17
N TYR A 261 -13.67 -2.40 -11.20
CA TYR A 261 -14.65 -3.28 -11.86
C TYR A 261 -14.08 -4.03 -13.06
N ASP A 262 -12.82 -3.79 -13.42
CA ASP A 262 -12.14 -4.51 -14.49
C ASP A 262 -11.99 -6.01 -14.17
N THR A 263 -12.77 -6.82 -14.87
CA THR A 263 -12.76 -8.28 -14.69
C THR A 263 -11.55 -8.97 -15.31
N LYS A 264 -10.83 -8.30 -16.22
CA LYS A 264 -9.64 -8.85 -16.88
C LYS A 264 -8.37 -8.67 -16.04
N TRP A 265 -8.38 -7.66 -15.14
CA TRP A 265 -7.31 -7.41 -14.18
C TRP A 265 -7.91 -7.18 -12.80
N ARG A 266 -8.45 -8.26 -12.26
CA ARG A 266 -9.18 -8.24 -10.99
C ARG A 266 -8.23 -8.01 -9.81
N ILE A 267 -8.65 -7.16 -8.88
CA ILE A 267 -8.03 -7.10 -7.55
C ILE A 267 -8.75 -8.12 -6.65
N TYR A 268 -7.99 -9.03 -6.10
CA TYR A 268 -8.43 -10.05 -5.15
C TYR A 268 -8.24 -9.53 -3.72
N GLY A 269 -8.97 -10.11 -2.78
CA GLY A 269 -8.85 -9.81 -1.36
C GLY A 269 -9.75 -10.74 -0.57
N ARG A 270 -9.62 -10.73 0.75
CA ARG A 270 -10.49 -11.54 1.60
C ARG A 270 -11.93 -11.05 1.49
N ASN A 271 -12.83 -12.02 1.36
CA ASN A 271 -14.26 -11.75 1.42
C ASN A 271 -14.74 -11.97 2.87
N PRO A 272 -15.29 -10.95 3.55
CA PRO A 272 -15.82 -11.11 4.91
C PRO A 272 -17.09 -11.97 4.98
N GLY A 273 -17.73 -12.27 3.83
CA GLY A 273 -18.92 -13.13 3.77
C GLY A 273 -20.14 -12.53 4.45
N LEU A 274 -20.26 -11.20 4.42
CA LEU A 274 -21.37 -10.48 5.05
C LEU A 274 -22.62 -10.47 4.16
N ALA A 275 -23.78 -10.16 4.77
CA ALA A 275 -25.04 -9.98 4.07
C ALA A 275 -24.97 -8.83 3.04
N PRO A 276 -25.86 -8.75 2.05
CA PRO A 276 -25.99 -7.56 1.22
C PRO A 276 -26.19 -6.31 2.05
N HIS A 277 -25.71 -5.15 1.56
CA HIS A 277 -25.97 -3.88 2.23
C HIS A 277 -27.46 -3.54 2.21
N PHE A 278 -27.94 -2.87 3.26
CA PHE A 278 -29.31 -2.40 3.39
C PHE A 278 -29.32 -0.87 3.46
N ILE A 279 -30.14 -0.25 2.61
CA ILE A 279 -30.41 1.19 2.64
C ILE A 279 -31.86 1.40 3.01
N ALA A 280 -32.10 2.03 4.18
CA ALA A 280 -33.42 2.22 4.73
C ALA A 280 -34.25 3.27 3.97
N GLU A 281 -35.58 3.18 4.09
CA GLU A 281 -36.48 4.25 3.62
C GLU A 281 -36.13 5.58 4.33
N GLY A 282 -35.97 6.65 3.55
CA GLY A 282 -35.59 7.97 4.05
C GLY A 282 -34.06 8.19 4.16
N ALA A 283 -33.24 7.16 4.02
CA ALA A 283 -31.82 7.33 3.85
C ALA A 283 -31.46 7.89 2.47
N SER A 284 -30.35 8.63 2.38
CA SER A 284 -29.87 9.19 1.11
C SER A 284 -28.41 8.79 0.88
N VAL A 285 -28.11 8.17 -0.26
CA VAL A 285 -26.75 7.82 -0.69
C VAL A 285 -26.46 8.47 -2.02
N ARG A 286 -25.40 9.29 -2.10
CA ARG A 286 -25.00 9.99 -3.33
C ARG A 286 -23.51 9.86 -3.57
N ASN A 287 -23.09 9.60 -4.82
CA ASN A 287 -21.70 9.50 -5.27
C ASN A 287 -20.78 8.82 -4.26
N SER A 288 -21.13 7.62 -3.82
CA SER A 288 -20.44 6.91 -2.72
C SER A 288 -20.28 5.43 -3.04
N LEU A 289 -19.22 4.82 -2.54
CA LEU A 289 -19.04 3.36 -2.54
C LEU A 289 -19.61 2.80 -1.23
N ILE A 290 -20.52 1.82 -1.35
CA ILE A 290 -21.08 1.09 -0.21
C ILE A 290 -20.82 -0.41 -0.43
N THR A 291 -20.25 -1.09 0.53
CA THR A 291 -19.93 -2.51 0.41
C THR A 291 -20.88 -3.41 1.21
N GLU A 292 -20.68 -4.72 1.13
CA GLU A 292 -21.53 -5.72 1.80
C GLU A 292 -21.59 -5.52 3.33
N GLY A 293 -22.70 -5.92 3.94
CA GLY A 293 -22.95 -5.87 5.37
C GLY A 293 -23.25 -4.49 5.93
N CYS A 294 -23.30 -3.43 5.09
CA CYS A 294 -23.64 -2.10 5.57
C CYS A 294 -25.11 -1.95 5.88
N GLU A 295 -25.45 -1.26 6.97
CA GLU A 295 -26.80 -0.81 7.31
C GLU A 295 -26.84 0.73 7.32
N VAL A 296 -27.53 1.33 6.33
CA VAL A 296 -27.56 2.78 6.14
C VAL A 296 -28.96 3.30 6.40
N PHE A 297 -29.15 3.99 7.54
CA PHE A 297 -30.38 4.70 7.92
C PHE A 297 -30.24 6.22 7.85
N GLY A 298 -29.01 6.73 7.67
CA GLY A 298 -28.67 8.14 7.59
C GLY A 298 -28.31 8.58 6.18
N ASN A 299 -27.60 9.69 6.09
CA ASN A 299 -27.18 10.30 4.81
C ASN A 299 -25.69 10.05 4.54
N VAL A 300 -25.38 9.62 3.32
CA VAL A 300 -24.00 9.40 2.84
C VAL A 300 -23.82 10.17 1.54
N ASP A 301 -22.81 11.01 1.49
CA ASP A 301 -22.49 11.84 0.34
C ASP A 301 -20.97 11.84 0.09
N HIS A 302 -20.57 11.55 -1.14
CA HIS A 302 -19.16 11.55 -1.58
C HIS A 302 -18.21 10.83 -0.58
N SER A 303 -18.53 9.57 -0.25
CA SER A 303 -17.84 8.83 0.81
C SER A 303 -17.60 7.37 0.43
N VAL A 304 -16.57 6.76 1.02
CA VAL A 304 -16.23 5.34 0.88
C VAL A 304 -16.59 4.62 2.17
N ILE A 305 -17.60 3.74 2.10
CA ILE A 305 -18.15 3.00 3.24
C ILE A 305 -17.77 1.52 3.08
N PHE A 306 -16.94 1.05 3.99
CA PHE A 306 -16.44 -0.32 4.02
C PHE A 306 -17.45 -1.30 4.60
N SER A 307 -17.11 -2.57 4.52
CA SER A 307 -17.98 -3.67 4.93
C SER A 307 -18.40 -3.60 6.40
N GLY A 308 -19.67 -3.95 6.67
CA GLY A 308 -20.21 -4.05 8.02
C GLY A 308 -20.40 -2.72 8.75
N VAL A 309 -20.33 -1.58 8.07
CA VAL A 309 -20.55 -0.26 8.67
C VAL A 309 -22.03 -0.04 8.93
N THR A 310 -22.35 0.51 10.11
CA THR A 310 -23.70 0.94 10.48
C THR A 310 -23.77 2.46 10.57
N ILE A 311 -24.72 3.09 9.83
CA ILE A 311 -24.98 4.53 9.88
C ILE A 311 -26.42 4.71 10.33
N ARG A 312 -26.62 5.21 11.55
CA ARG A 312 -27.92 5.34 12.20
C ARG A 312 -28.73 6.56 11.71
N GLU A 313 -30.02 6.60 12.08
CA GLU A 313 -30.96 7.66 11.64
C GLU A 313 -30.46 9.07 12.04
N GLY A 314 -30.59 10.00 11.12
CA GLY A 314 -30.18 11.38 11.30
C GLY A 314 -28.67 11.62 11.25
N ALA A 315 -27.86 10.56 11.19
CA ALA A 315 -26.42 10.69 11.00
C ALA A 315 -26.11 11.15 9.55
N THR A 316 -25.01 11.90 9.40
CA THR A 316 -24.52 12.37 8.11
C THR A 316 -23.04 12.03 7.96
N VAL A 317 -22.67 11.39 6.85
CA VAL A 317 -21.28 11.09 6.47
C VAL A 317 -21.01 11.75 5.13
N LYS A 318 -20.04 12.65 5.09
CA LYS A 318 -19.71 13.41 3.89
C LYS A 318 -18.19 13.49 3.68
N ASP A 319 -17.74 13.39 2.42
CA ASP A 319 -16.32 13.50 2.04
C ASP A 319 -15.40 12.63 2.92
N SER A 320 -15.84 11.43 3.29
CA SER A 320 -15.21 10.64 4.36
C SER A 320 -14.96 9.19 3.98
N VAL A 321 -14.02 8.58 4.67
CA VAL A 321 -13.70 7.15 4.60
C VAL A 321 -14.12 6.51 5.91
N VAL A 322 -15.05 5.56 5.88
CA VAL A 322 -15.52 4.83 7.06
C VAL A 322 -15.12 3.37 6.91
N MET A 323 -14.14 2.94 7.70
CA MET A 323 -13.49 1.63 7.62
C MET A 323 -14.35 0.50 8.22
N PRO A 324 -13.98 -0.78 8.00
CA PRO A 324 -14.82 -1.93 8.36
C PRO A 324 -15.34 -1.91 9.80
N GLY A 325 -16.61 -2.31 9.98
CA GLY A 325 -17.22 -2.49 11.28
C GLY A 325 -17.53 -1.21 12.09
N ALA A 326 -17.17 -0.04 11.57
CA ALA A 326 -17.42 1.22 12.27
C ALA A 326 -18.93 1.52 12.41
N VAL A 327 -19.29 2.20 13.50
CA VAL A 327 -20.67 2.58 13.80
C VAL A 327 -20.78 4.09 13.94
N ILE A 328 -21.65 4.70 13.15
CA ILE A 328 -22.00 6.13 13.22
C ILE A 328 -23.39 6.23 13.87
N GLU A 329 -23.42 6.66 15.11
CA GLU A 329 -24.64 6.69 15.93
C GLU A 329 -25.59 7.85 15.51
N ARG A 330 -26.81 7.84 16.05
CA ARG A 330 -27.89 8.77 15.72
C ARG A 330 -27.46 10.23 15.75
N GLY A 331 -27.73 10.96 14.66
CA GLY A 331 -27.49 12.38 14.56
C GLY A 331 -26.03 12.80 14.54
N ALA A 332 -25.08 11.86 14.52
CA ALA A 332 -23.67 12.18 14.41
C ALA A 332 -23.32 12.78 13.05
N GLN A 333 -22.34 13.67 13.03
CA GLN A 333 -21.89 14.39 11.84
C GLN A 333 -20.43 14.01 11.57
N VAL A 334 -20.14 13.38 10.42
CA VAL A 334 -18.80 13.01 10.00
C VAL A 334 -18.51 13.70 8.68
N GLN A 335 -17.50 14.56 8.66
CA GLN A 335 -17.15 15.30 7.46
C GLN A 335 -15.65 15.40 7.28
N ARG A 336 -15.16 15.07 6.06
CA ARG A 336 -13.75 15.12 5.69
C ARG A 336 -12.86 14.41 6.72
N ALA A 337 -13.18 13.13 6.96
CA ALA A 337 -12.58 12.33 8.02
C ALA A 337 -12.26 10.90 7.57
N ILE A 338 -11.39 10.24 8.32
CA ILE A 338 -11.17 8.79 8.30
C ILE A 338 -11.62 8.23 9.65
N ILE A 339 -12.63 7.38 9.63
CA ILE A 339 -13.10 6.60 10.78
C ILE A 339 -12.52 5.20 10.64
N SER A 340 -11.64 4.81 11.56
CA SER A 340 -10.93 3.53 11.48
C SER A 340 -11.81 2.32 11.82
N GLU A 341 -11.26 1.11 11.65
CA GLU A 341 -11.95 -0.16 11.89
C GLU A 341 -12.55 -0.22 13.31
N ASP A 342 -13.79 -0.71 13.41
CA ASP A 342 -14.53 -0.92 14.66
C ASP A 342 -14.70 0.33 15.54
N ALA A 343 -14.44 1.52 15.03
CA ALA A 343 -14.64 2.76 15.75
C ALA A 343 -16.14 3.08 15.90
N VAL A 344 -16.51 3.70 17.03
CA VAL A 344 -17.90 4.10 17.32
C VAL A 344 -17.97 5.61 17.52
N ILE A 345 -18.68 6.30 16.65
CA ILE A 345 -18.97 7.73 16.77
C ILE A 345 -20.31 7.89 17.51
N GLY A 346 -20.25 8.41 18.72
CA GLY A 346 -21.41 8.52 19.62
C GLY A 346 -22.51 9.43 19.09
N ALA A 347 -23.73 9.29 19.64
CA ALA A 347 -24.89 10.02 19.19
C ALA A 347 -24.68 11.54 19.28
N GLY A 348 -24.96 12.26 18.18
CA GLY A 348 -24.81 13.71 18.08
C GLY A 348 -23.35 14.21 18.12
N ALA A 349 -22.37 13.32 18.08
CA ALA A 349 -20.96 13.70 18.01
C ALA A 349 -20.58 14.28 16.63
N THR A 350 -19.51 15.08 16.60
CA THR A 350 -19.01 15.72 15.38
C THR A 350 -17.57 15.33 15.13
N VAL A 351 -17.24 14.88 13.92
CA VAL A 351 -15.90 14.53 13.50
C VAL A 351 -15.55 15.24 12.19
N GLY A 352 -14.49 16.06 12.25
CA GLY A 352 -14.00 16.81 11.10
C GLY A 352 -14.87 18.04 10.74
N GLU A 353 -14.43 18.73 9.71
CA GLU A 353 -15.03 19.98 9.22
C GLU A 353 -15.04 20.00 7.69
N ALA A 354 -15.79 20.93 7.08
CA ALA A 354 -15.89 21.06 5.63
C ALA A 354 -14.56 21.38 4.94
N THR A 355 -13.66 22.02 5.66
CA THR A 355 -12.34 22.47 5.19
C THR A 355 -11.26 22.11 6.22
N GLY A 356 -10.01 22.21 5.82
CA GLY A 356 -8.88 21.89 6.72
C GLY A 356 -8.32 20.49 6.48
N ASN A 357 -7.48 20.03 7.39
CA ASN A 357 -6.84 18.71 7.33
C ASN A 357 -7.84 17.60 7.71
N ILE A 358 -7.52 16.37 7.30
CA ILE A 358 -8.37 15.21 7.56
C ILE A 358 -8.39 14.88 9.06
N ALA A 359 -9.58 14.78 9.66
CA ALA A 359 -9.75 14.27 11.01
C ALA A 359 -9.66 12.74 11.01
N VAL A 360 -9.10 12.15 12.07
CA VAL A 360 -8.96 10.68 12.17
C VAL A 360 -9.44 10.19 13.53
N VAL A 361 -10.29 9.17 13.53
CA VAL A 361 -10.65 8.41 14.74
C VAL A 361 -10.00 7.03 14.66
N GLY A 362 -9.27 6.64 15.70
CA GLY A 362 -8.48 5.41 15.75
C GLY A 362 -9.30 4.13 15.77
N THR A 363 -8.64 2.99 15.55
CA THR A 363 -9.25 1.65 15.53
C THR A 363 -9.83 1.26 16.89
N GLY A 364 -11.07 0.78 16.90
CA GLY A 364 -11.78 0.34 18.12
C GLY A 364 -12.12 1.47 19.10
N VAL A 365 -11.85 2.72 18.73
CA VAL A 365 -12.06 3.88 19.60
C VAL A 365 -13.53 4.26 19.64
N ARG A 366 -14.01 4.61 20.83
CA ARG A 366 -15.36 5.14 21.05
C ARG A 366 -15.30 6.63 21.37
N LEU A 367 -15.83 7.46 20.47
CA LEU A 367 -16.10 8.87 20.75
C LEU A 367 -17.45 8.98 21.49
N ALA A 368 -17.46 9.65 22.63
CA ALA A 368 -18.66 9.79 23.47
C ALA A 368 -19.80 10.55 22.73
N ALA A 369 -21.03 10.40 23.17
CA ALA A 369 -22.16 11.16 22.67
C ALA A 369 -21.91 12.68 22.83
N GLY A 370 -22.15 13.45 21.76
CA GLY A 370 -21.88 14.89 21.70
C GLY A 370 -20.40 15.26 21.71
N GLY A 371 -19.50 14.27 21.63
CA GLY A 371 -18.06 14.50 21.54
C GLY A 371 -17.65 15.17 20.23
N GLU A 372 -16.48 15.81 20.21
CA GLU A 372 -15.97 16.55 19.04
C GLU A 372 -14.55 16.12 18.73
N VAL A 373 -14.24 15.92 17.45
CA VAL A 373 -12.90 15.76 16.90
C VAL A 373 -12.73 16.76 15.76
N LYS A 374 -11.83 17.72 15.90
CA LYS A 374 -11.65 18.83 14.96
C LYS A 374 -10.91 18.42 13.70
N ALA A 375 -10.96 19.29 12.67
CA ALA A 375 -10.17 19.10 11.46
C ALA A 375 -8.67 18.94 11.79
N GLY A 376 -8.05 17.88 11.22
CA GLY A 376 -6.63 17.54 11.44
C GLY A 376 -6.32 16.88 12.78
N GLU A 377 -7.28 16.72 13.67
CA GLU A 377 -7.10 16.01 14.93
C GLU A 377 -7.08 14.50 14.73
N GLN A 378 -6.23 13.80 15.49
CA GLN A 378 -6.18 12.34 15.55
C GLN A 378 -6.63 11.90 16.94
N TYR A 379 -7.81 11.32 17.03
CA TYR A 379 -8.42 10.88 18.29
C TYR A 379 -8.16 9.39 18.53
N ALA A 380 -7.30 9.09 19.50
CA ALA A 380 -6.89 7.74 19.89
C ALA A 380 -7.72 7.15 21.07
N GLY A 381 -8.77 7.85 21.51
CA GLY A 381 -9.51 7.51 22.74
C GLY A 381 -8.83 8.05 23.99
N GLN A 382 -9.54 7.89 25.13
CA GLN A 382 -9.00 8.22 26.47
C GLN A 382 -8.32 7.02 27.09
#